data_ce7b473645b9322726f2314ab7aff5fd
#
_entry.id   ce7b473645b9322726f2314ab7aff5fd
#
_cell.length_a   1.000
_cell.length_b   1.000
_cell.length_c   1.000
_cell.angle_alpha   90.00
_cell.angle_beta   90.00
_cell.angle_gamma   90.00
#
_symmetry.space_group_name_H-M   'P 1'
#
loop_
_entity.id
_entity.type
_entity.pdbx_description
1 polymer ?
#
loop_
_entity_poly.entity_id
_entity_poly.type
_entity_poly.pdbx_seq_one_letter_code
_entity_poly.pdbx_strand_id
1 'polypeptide(L)'
;GQVLTSAGAGAPPVFETLSVTPADNSITTAQLAYNPNAFRNILINGDMNIAQRGTSVTGSTGGGYLTCDRWNFNIGSTGTWTQTQSTDVPSGQGFAKSYKLDCTTADASLGSGDIMQLQQRLEGQNLQYLKKGTSSAESTTLSFWVKSNKTGTYIAEFRDRDNNRSISKSYTISSANTWEKKT
;
A
#
# COMPACT_ATOMS: atom_id res chain seq x y z
N GLY A 1 -40.36 12.41 -14.31
CA GLY A 1 -41.17 13.60 -14.52
C GLY A 1 -40.89 14.20 -15.89
N GLN A 2 -41.82 14.95 -16.44
CA GLN A 2 -41.64 15.69 -17.68
C GLN A 2 -41.00 17.06 -17.38
N VAL A 3 -40.16 17.54 -18.28
CA VAL A 3 -39.54 18.86 -18.23
C VAL A 3 -40.07 19.71 -19.38
N LEU A 4 -40.35 20.98 -19.09
CA LEU A 4 -40.75 21.95 -20.10
C LEU A 4 -39.52 22.36 -20.87
N THR A 5 -39.46 22.07 -22.16
CA THR A 5 -38.34 22.41 -23.05
C THR A 5 -38.77 23.41 -24.09
N SER A 6 -37.84 24.24 -24.53
CA SER A 6 -38.06 25.18 -25.63
C SER A 6 -38.06 24.42 -26.95
N ALA A 7 -39.09 24.55 -27.73
CA ALA A 7 -39.21 23.94 -29.07
C ALA A 7 -38.61 24.85 -30.19
N GLY A 8 -37.92 25.91 -29.82
CA GLY A 8 -37.30 26.86 -30.76
C GLY A 8 -38.10 28.19 -30.92
N ALA A 9 -37.51 29.12 -31.63
CA ALA A 9 -38.10 30.46 -31.80
C ALA A 9 -39.43 30.36 -32.56
N GLY A 10 -40.52 30.86 -31.97
CA GLY A 10 -41.84 30.88 -32.55
C GLY A 10 -42.70 29.64 -32.33
N ALA A 11 -42.19 28.60 -31.63
CA ALA A 11 -42.95 27.43 -31.25
C ALA A 11 -43.30 27.47 -29.75
N PRO A 12 -44.52 26.96 -29.33
CA PRO A 12 -44.81 26.88 -27.93
C PRO A 12 -43.95 25.84 -27.26
N PRO A 13 -43.58 26.02 -25.97
CA PRO A 13 -42.80 25.04 -25.23
C PRO A 13 -43.57 23.74 -25.10
N VAL A 14 -42.85 22.63 -25.10
CA VAL A 14 -43.40 21.27 -24.97
C VAL A 14 -42.92 20.56 -23.73
N PHE A 15 -43.71 19.67 -23.20
CA PHE A 15 -43.30 18.79 -22.11
C PHE A 15 -42.63 17.55 -22.69
N GLU A 16 -41.38 17.34 -22.36
CA GLU A 16 -40.65 16.15 -22.76
C GLU A 16 -40.31 15.28 -21.55
N THR A 17 -40.37 13.97 -21.77
CA THR A 17 -39.87 13.03 -20.76
C THR A 17 -38.35 13.00 -20.91
N LEU A 18 -37.64 13.49 -19.89
CA LEU A 18 -36.23 13.27 -19.80
C LEU A 18 -35.94 11.78 -19.66
N SER A 19 -35.47 11.19 -20.72
CA SER A 19 -34.86 9.86 -20.65
C SER A 19 -33.43 10.06 -20.14
N VAL A 20 -33.26 9.99 -18.82
CA VAL A 20 -31.95 9.98 -18.16
C VAL A 20 -31.41 8.57 -17.98
N THR A 21 -31.70 7.67 -18.91
CA THR A 21 -30.93 6.42 -18.99
C THR A 21 -29.62 6.74 -19.68
N PRO A 22 -28.49 6.79 -18.93
CA PRO A 22 -27.20 6.92 -19.57
C PRO A 22 -27.01 5.76 -20.54
N ALA A 23 -26.51 6.02 -21.75
CA ALA A 23 -26.11 4.95 -22.65
C ALA A 23 -25.10 4.04 -21.93
N ASP A 24 -25.09 2.76 -22.24
CA ASP A 24 -24.12 1.83 -21.68
C ASP A 24 -22.71 2.39 -21.85
N ASN A 25 -21.94 2.42 -20.77
CA ASN A 25 -20.61 3.03 -20.66
C ASN A 25 -20.55 4.56 -20.83
N SER A 26 -21.68 5.28 -20.81
CA SER A 26 -21.69 6.75 -20.88
C SER A 26 -21.22 7.42 -19.57
N ILE A 27 -21.32 6.72 -18.44
CA ILE A 27 -20.77 7.19 -17.17
C ILE A 27 -19.34 6.68 -17.05
N THR A 28 -18.39 7.55 -17.25
CA THR A 28 -16.96 7.23 -17.05
C THR A 28 -16.59 7.38 -15.58
N THR A 29 -15.48 6.78 -15.18
CA THR A 29 -14.93 6.94 -13.83
C THR A 29 -14.64 8.40 -13.47
N ALA A 30 -14.39 9.26 -14.47
CA ALA A 30 -14.21 10.70 -14.28
C ALA A 30 -15.53 11.43 -13.95
N GLN A 31 -16.67 10.88 -14.35
CA GLN A 31 -18.01 11.45 -14.09
C GLN A 31 -18.60 10.97 -12.75
N LEU A 32 -18.03 9.92 -12.16
CA LEU A 32 -18.38 9.52 -10.82
C LEU A 32 -17.65 10.44 -9.83
N ALA A 33 -18.39 11.16 -9.01
CA ALA A 33 -17.83 11.93 -7.90
C ALA A 33 -17.03 11.05 -6.91
N TYR A 34 -17.28 9.76 -6.95
CA TYR A 34 -16.56 8.71 -6.23
C TYR A 34 -16.10 7.63 -7.22
N ASN A 35 -14.81 7.47 -7.38
CA ASN A 35 -14.24 6.35 -8.12
C ASN A 35 -14.10 5.16 -7.15
N PRO A 36 -14.95 4.13 -7.23
CA PRO A 36 -14.91 2.99 -6.30
C PRO A 36 -13.59 2.21 -6.39
N ASN A 37 -12.81 2.42 -7.44
CA ASN A 37 -11.50 1.78 -7.62
C ASN A 37 -10.33 2.68 -7.18
N ALA A 38 -10.56 3.99 -6.95
CA ALA A 38 -9.50 4.95 -6.68
C ALA A 38 -8.85 4.82 -5.28
N PHE A 39 -9.53 4.16 -4.34
CA PHE A 39 -9.09 4.06 -2.94
C PHE A 39 -8.94 2.62 -2.46
N ARG A 40 -8.72 1.69 -3.37
CA ARG A 40 -8.51 0.30 -2.99
C ARG A 40 -7.09 0.09 -2.49
N ASN A 41 -6.88 0.36 -1.21
CA ASN A 41 -5.63 -0.06 -0.57
C ASN A 41 -5.64 -1.59 -0.41
N ILE A 42 -4.70 -2.25 -1.05
CA ILE A 42 -4.53 -3.71 -0.98
C ILE A 42 -3.86 -4.10 0.33
N LEU A 43 -3.02 -3.21 0.88
CA LEU A 43 -2.33 -3.46 2.13
C LEU A 43 -3.29 -3.35 3.31
N ILE A 44 -3.27 -4.36 4.16
CA ILE A 44 -4.06 -4.42 5.40
C ILE A 44 -3.20 -3.84 6.52
N ASN A 45 -3.79 -2.95 7.34
CA ASN A 45 -3.07 -2.28 8.43
C ASN A 45 -1.79 -1.56 7.92
N GLY A 46 -1.89 -0.89 6.76
CA GLY A 46 -0.78 -0.15 6.16
C GLY A 46 -0.37 1.09 6.95
N ASP A 47 -1.24 1.56 7.83
CA ASP A 47 -1.03 2.66 8.77
C ASP A 47 -0.49 2.21 10.14
N MET A 48 -0.24 0.91 10.32
CA MET A 48 0.35 0.28 11.51
C MET A 48 -0.43 0.50 12.82
N ASN A 49 -1.72 0.83 12.74
CA ASN A 49 -2.52 1.18 13.92
C ASN A 49 -2.89 -0.04 14.78
N ILE A 50 -2.98 -1.22 14.18
CA ILE A 50 -3.44 -2.43 14.88
C ILE A 50 -2.23 -3.29 15.28
N ALA A 51 -2.12 -3.57 16.58
CA ALA A 51 -1.04 -4.38 17.16
C ALA A 51 -1.59 -5.23 18.33
N GLN A 52 -2.36 -6.27 17.99
CA GLN A 52 -3.07 -7.11 18.98
C GLN A 52 -2.13 -8.02 19.79
N ARG A 53 -0.97 -8.39 19.23
CA ARG A 53 0.01 -9.26 19.90
C ARG A 53 0.93 -8.51 20.85
N GLY A 54 1.00 -7.18 20.71
CA GLY A 54 1.85 -6.34 21.52
C GLY A 54 2.43 -5.20 20.68
N THR A 55 2.85 -4.16 21.37
CA THR A 55 3.39 -2.94 20.71
C THR A 55 4.91 -2.92 20.63
N SER A 56 5.59 -3.86 21.31
CA SER A 56 7.06 -3.97 21.28
C SER A 56 7.51 -5.38 21.56
N VAL A 57 8.54 -5.83 20.84
CA VAL A 57 9.27 -7.08 21.10
C VAL A 57 10.75 -6.80 20.96
N THR A 58 11.52 -7.13 22.01
CA THR A 58 12.96 -6.93 22.08
C THR A 58 13.72 -8.24 21.87
N GLY A 59 14.98 -8.15 21.49
CA GLY A 59 15.86 -9.32 21.39
C GLY A 59 15.52 -10.29 20.26
N SER A 60 14.83 -9.83 19.24
CA SER A 60 14.46 -10.69 18.11
C SER A 60 15.67 -11.05 17.27
N THR A 61 15.94 -12.36 17.19
CA THR A 61 16.94 -12.98 16.28
C THR A 61 16.27 -13.82 15.21
N GLY A 62 14.96 -14.05 15.35
CA GLY A 62 14.09 -14.74 14.38
C GLY A 62 12.91 -13.87 13.97
N GLY A 63 12.28 -14.22 12.87
CA GLY A 63 11.15 -13.49 12.31
C GLY A 63 9.79 -13.83 12.92
N GLY A 64 8.77 -13.11 12.55
CA GLY A 64 7.39 -13.39 12.95
C GLY A 64 6.43 -12.22 12.81
N TYR A 65 5.15 -12.49 13.07
CA TYR A 65 4.08 -11.50 13.23
C TYR A 65 4.01 -11.12 14.71
N LEU A 66 4.90 -10.27 15.19
CA LEU A 66 5.12 -10.09 16.61
C LEU A 66 4.53 -8.78 17.17
N THR A 67 4.37 -7.76 16.33
CA THR A 67 3.83 -6.45 16.74
C THR A 67 2.67 -6.03 15.84
N CYS A 68 2.88 -5.13 14.88
CA CYS A 68 1.81 -4.66 13.99
C CYS A 68 1.18 -5.82 13.21
N ASP A 69 -0.13 -5.95 13.32
CA ASP A 69 -0.86 -7.06 12.71
C ASP A 69 -0.72 -7.05 11.19
N ARG A 70 -0.69 -8.25 10.59
CA ARG A 70 -0.51 -8.51 9.15
C ARG A 70 0.90 -8.25 8.62
N TRP A 71 1.80 -7.67 9.41
CA TRP A 71 3.19 -7.44 9.02
C TRP A 71 4.12 -8.46 9.67
N ASN A 72 4.88 -9.13 8.84
CA ASN A 72 5.89 -10.11 9.26
C ASN A 72 7.28 -9.50 9.09
N PHE A 73 8.03 -9.44 10.18
CA PHE A 73 9.46 -9.17 10.12
C PHE A 73 10.20 -10.50 9.97
N ASN A 74 10.85 -10.70 8.84
CA ASN A 74 11.61 -11.90 8.54
C ASN A 74 13.09 -11.58 8.59
N ILE A 75 13.79 -12.21 9.53
CA ILE A 75 15.23 -12.05 9.72
C ILE A 75 15.90 -13.41 9.86
N GLY A 76 17.14 -13.48 9.35
CA GLY A 76 18.03 -14.62 9.50
C GLY A 76 19.48 -14.13 9.47
N SER A 77 20.21 -14.37 10.56
CA SER A 77 21.63 -14.04 10.71
C SER A 77 22.00 -12.56 10.46
N THR A 78 21.12 -11.63 10.80
CA THR A 78 21.37 -10.18 10.62
C THR A 78 21.44 -9.41 11.94
N GLY A 79 21.81 -10.09 13.01
CA GLY A 79 21.93 -9.49 14.34
C GLY A 79 20.65 -9.57 15.18
N THR A 80 20.55 -8.73 16.20
CA THR A 80 19.43 -8.68 17.14
C THR A 80 18.65 -7.40 16.97
N TRP A 81 17.32 -7.51 16.98
CA TRP A 81 16.42 -6.41 16.65
C TRP A 81 15.33 -6.21 17.69
N THR A 82 14.91 -4.95 17.83
CA THR A 82 13.68 -4.60 18.52
C THR A 82 12.66 -4.15 17.48
N GLN A 83 11.45 -4.72 17.57
CA GLN A 83 10.31 -4.36 16.75
C GLN A 83 9.34 -3.54 17.59
N THR A 84 8.90 -2.39 17.09
CA THR A 84 8.02 -1.51 17.87
C THR A 84 6.96 -0.86 16.98
N GLN A 85 5.71 -0.82 17.47
CA GLN A 85 4.71 0.11 16.99
C GLN A 85 5.02 1.49 17.56
N SER A 86 5.56 2.38 16.74
CA SER A 86 6.08 3.69 17.13
C SER A 86 5.06 4.81 16.88
N THR A 87 5.17 5.91 17.62
CA THR A 87 4.45 7.17 17.39
C THR A 87 5.23 8.17 16.54
N ASP A 88 6.46 7.82 16.15
CA ASP A 88 7.24 8.62 15.21
C ASP A 88 6.69 8.41 13.80
N VAL A 89 6.05 9.42 13.24
CA VAL A 89 5.31 9.37 11.98
C VAL A 89 5.58 10.61 11.13
N PRO A 90 5.36 10.58 9.82
CA PRO A 90 5.47 11.76 8.98
C PRO A 90 4.43 12.81 9.36
N SER A 91 4.90 13.99 9.76
CA SER A 91 4.06 15.07 10.25
C SER A 91 3.04 15.53 9.20
N GLY A 92 1.80 15.77 9.61
CA GLY A 92 0.74 16.31 8.76
C GLY A 92 0.18 15.33 7.72
N GLN A 93 0.59 14.05 7.73
CA GLN A 93 0.18 13.05 6.74
C GLN A 93 -0.95 12.13 7.23
N GLY A 94 -1.49 12.36 8.41
CA GLY A 94 -2.64 11.62 8.94
C GLY A 94 -2.30 10.27 9.57
N PHE A 95 -1.03 9.91 9.70
CA PHE A 95 -0.60 8.67 10.36
C PHE A 95 -0.49 8.88 11.88
N ALA A 96 -0.96 7.91 12.65
CA ALA A 96 -0.80 7.87 14.11
C ALA A 96 0.31 6.93 14.55
N LYS A 97 0.65 5.93 13.74
CA LYS A 97 1.63 4.88 14.06
C LYS A 97 2.53 4.57 12.88
N SER A 98 3.68 4.00 13.20
CA SER A 98 4.63 3.44 12.25
C SER A 98 5.22 2.14 12.77
N TYR A 99 5.78 1.32 11.89
CA TYR A 99 6.54 0.14 12.26
C TYR A 99 8.02 0.52 12.37
N LYS A 100 8.58 0.44 13.58
CA LYS A 100 10.01 0.71 13.82
C LYS A 100 10.76 -0.60 14.01
N LEU A 101 11.87 -0.72 13.30
CA LEU A 101 12.87 -1.78 13.45
C LEU A 101 14.17 -1.14 13.95
N ASP A 102 14.65 -1.57 15.09
CA ASP A 102 15.86 -1.05 15.73
C ASP A 102 16.88 -2.17 15.89
N CYS A 103 18.01 -2.06 15.22
CA CYS A 103 19.12 -3.01 15.36
C CYS A 103 19.85 -2.73 16.68
N THR A 104 19.69 -3.60 17.64
CA THR A 104 20.31 -3.47 18.98
C THR A 104 21.67 -4.13 19.05
N THR A 105 21.91 -5.15 18.23
CA THR A 105 23.22 -5.78 18.08
C THR A 105 23.42 -6.11 16.61
N ALA A 106 24.37 -5.43 15.97
CA ALA A 106 24.65 -5.66 14.57
C ALA A 106 25.44 -6.96 14.36
N ASP A 107 25.17 -7.66 13.27
CA ASP A 107 26.08 -8.67 12.75
C ASP A 107 27.18 -7.99 11.95
N ALA A 108 28.42 -8.29 12.30
CA ALA A 108 29.59 -7.74 11.62
C ALA A 108 30.00 -8.51 10.35
N SER A 109 29.41 -9.67 10.10
CA SER A 109 29.84 -10.61 9.06
C SER A 109 28.67 -11.11 8.20
N LEU A 110 27.95 -10.19 7.59
CA LEU A 110 26.80 -10.54 6.75
C LEU A 110 27.20 -11.43 5.58
N GLY A 111 26.54 -12.55 5.44
CA GLY A 111 26.69 -13.51 4.35
C GLY A 111 25.64 -13.35 3.26
N SER A 112 25.84 -14.00 2.13
CA SER A 112 24.92 -13.95 0.98
C SER A 112 23.55 -14.56 1.25
N GLY A 113 23.41 -15.37 2.29
CA GLY A 113 22.14 -15.99 2.71
C GLY A 113 21.38 -15.23 3.77
N ASP A 114 21.93 -14.13 4.28
CA ASP A 114 21.33 -13.37 5.37
C ASP A 114 20.13 -12.54 4.85
N ILE A 115 19.10 -12.50 5.66
CA ILE A 115 17.81 -11.92 5.25
C ILE A 115 17.34 -10.94 6.31
N MET A 116 16.92 -9.76 5.85
CA MET A 116 16.14 -8.81 6.63
C MET A 116 15.03 -8.21 5.77
N GLN A 117 13.79 -8.54 6.08
CA GLN A 117 12.62 -8.13 5.30
C GLN A 117 11.45 -7.79 6.21
N LEU A 118 10.79 -6.66 5.97
CA LEU A 118 9.45 -6.41 6.43
C LEU A 118 8.48 -6.75 5.31
N GLN A 119 7.58 -7.70 5.54
CA GLN A 119 6.72 -8.22 4.47
C GLN A 119 5.26 -8.32 4.91
N GLN A 120 4.37 -8.19 3.94
CA GLN A 120 2.96 -8.54 4.08
C GLN A 120 2.60 -9.60 3.04
N ARG A 121 1.88 -10.62 3.47
CA ARG A 121 1.35 -11.65 2.58
C ARG A 121 -0.10 -11.36 2.26
N LEU A 122 -0.42 -11.38 0.98
CA LEU A 122 -1.75 -11.14 0.45
C LEU A 122 -2.27 -12.44 -0.15
N GLU A 123 -3.50 -12.78 0.19
CA GLU A 123 -4.16 -13.97 -0.32
C GLU A 123 -4.58 -13.76 -1.78
N GLY A 124 -4.26 -14.71 -2.67
CA GLY A 124 -4.55 -14.61 -4.10
C GLY A 124 -6.02 -14.40 -4.41
N GLN A 125 -6.93 -14.97 -3.61
CA GLN A 125 -8.37 -14.75 -3.74
C GLN A 125 -8.79 -13.28 -3.60
N ASN A 126 -8.04 -12.48 -2.83
CA ASN A 126 -8.30 -11.06 -2.65
C ASN A 126 -7.71 -10.21 -3.78
N LEU A 127 -6.91 -10.80 -4.66
CA LEU A 127 -6.20 -10.13 -5.75
C LEU A 127 -6.74 -10.47 -7.14
N GLN A 128 -7.81 -11.26 -7.25
CA GLN A 128 -8.36 -11.72 -8.52
C GLN A 128 -8.72 -10.58 -9.47
N TYR A 129 -9.22 -9.46 -8.94
CA TYR A 129 -9.58 -8.28 -9.73
C TYR A 129 -8.36 -7.62 -10.42
N LEU A 130 -7.15 -7.92 -9.97
CA LEU A 130 -5.92 -7.45 -10.64
C LEU A 130 -5.60 -8.24 -11.90
N LYS A 131 -6.26 -9.36 -12.15
CA LYS A 131 -6.12 -10.21 -13.35
C LYS A 131 -4.67 -10.56 -13.67
N LYS A 132 -3.81 -10.67 -12.64
CA LYS A 132 -2.38 -10.96 -12.83
C LYS A 132 -2.18 -12.28 -13.57
N GLY A 133 -1.18 -12.33 -14.44
CA GLY A 133 -0.91 -13.48 -15.31
C GLY A 133 -1.73 -13.50 -16.62
N THR A 134 -2.53 -12.49 -16.89
CA THR A 134 -3.30 -12.34 -18.13
C THR A 134 -2.86 -11.11 -18.93
N SER A 135 -3.26 -11.02 -20.20
CA SER A 135 -3.04 -9.83 -21.03
C SER A 135 -3.81 -8.60 -20.55
N SER A 136 -4.82 -8.80 -19.69
CA SER A 136 -5.63 -7.74 -19.08
C SER A 136 -5.22 -7.43 -17.64
N ALA A 137 -3.98 -7.72 -17.27
CA ALA A 137 -3.49 -7.46 -15.91
C ALA A 137 -3.50 -5.97 -15.58
N GLU A 138 -4.09 -5.64 -14.43
CA GLU A 138 -4.17 -4.27 -13.95
C GLU A 138 -2.81 -3.78 -13.42
N SER A 139 -2.51 -2.52 -13.65
CA SER A 139 -1.33 -1.87 -13.06
C SER A 139 -1.56 -1.59 -11.56
N THR A 140 -0.51 -1.75 -10.78
CA THR A 140 -0.51 -1.43 -9.35
C THR A 140 0.63 -0.47 -9.03
N THR A 141 0.36 0.45 -8.09
CA THR A 141 1.37 1.38 -7.58
C THR A 141 1.57 1.13 -6.10
N LEU A 142 2.82 0.98 -5.68
CA LEU A 142 3.20 0.98 -4.27
C LEU A 142 3.71 2.36 -3.89
N SER A 143 3.13 2.95 -2.85
CA SER A 143 3.68 4.14 -2.21
C SER A 143 3.70 3.98 -0.70
N PHE A 144 4.75 4.49 -0.07
CA PHE A 144 4.94 4.38 1.38
C PHE A 144 5.83 5.50 1.91
N TRP A 145 5.72 5.76 3.18
CA TRP A 145 6.64 6.62 3.91
C TRP A 145 7.71 5.77 4.58
N VAL A 146 8.94 6.23 4.52
CA VAL A 146 10.09 5.54 5.10
C VAL A 146 11.04 6.54 5.76
N LYS A 147 11.62 6.13 6.87
CA LYS A 147 12.67 6.85 7.58
C LYS A 147 13.74 5.86 8.03
N SER A 148 15.01 6.22 7.89
CA SER A 148 16.12 5.45 8.42
C SER A 148 17.21 6.39 8.96
N ASN A 149 17.95 5.93 9.93
CA ASN A 149 19.18 6.59 10.39
C ASN A 149 20.38 6.36 9.43
N LYS A 150 20.20 5.50 8.42
CA LYS A 150 21.18 5.21 7.37
C LYS A 150 20.64 5.65 6.02
N THR A 151 21.39 6.48 5.33
CA THR A 151 21.15 6.77 3.90
C THR A 151 21.66 5.63 3.04
N GLY A 152 21.13 5.52 1.83
CA GLY A 152 21.57 4.50 0.88
C GLY A 152 20.41 3.90 0.09
N THR A 153 20.72 2.81 -0.61
CA THR A 153 19.77 2.13 -1.49
C THR A 153 19.12 0.96 -0.76
N TYR A 154 17.79 0.94 -0.85
CA TYR A 154 16.91 -0.10 -0.31
C TYR A 154 16.09 -0.71 -1.45
N ILE A 155 15.44 -1.82 -1.19
CA ILE A 155 14.70 -2.57 -2.21
C ILE A 155 13.27 -2.80 -1.74
N ALA A 156 12.31 -2.53 -2.63
CA ALA A 156 10.93 -3.00 -2.53
C ALA A 156 10.72 -4.16 -3.50
N GLU A 157 10.11 -5.24 -3.03
CA GLU A 157 9.89 -6.45 -3.83
C GLU A 157 8.43 -6.87 -3.79
N PHE A 158 7.90 -7.24 -4.95
CA PHE A 158 6.67 -8.01 -5.09
C PHE A 158 7.02 -9.44 -5.49
N ARG A 159 6.55 -10.40 -4.72
CA ARG A 159 6.83 -11.81 -4.97
C ARG A 159 5.56 -12.64 -5.10
N ASP A 160 5.42 -13.29 -6.23
CA ASP A 160 4.47 -14.38 -6.45
C ASP A 160 5.14 -15.69 -6.01
N ARG A 161 4.73 -16.19 -4.85
CA ARG A 161 5.34 -17.40 -4.27
C ARG A 161 4.90 -18.68 -4.96
N ASP A 162 3.68 -18.70 -5.49
CA ASP A 162 3.10 -19.89 -6.12
C ASP A 162 3.82 -20.21 -7.43
N ASN A 163 4.22 -19.17 -8.16
CA ASN A 163 4.93 -19.31 -9.42
C ASN A 163 6.43 -18.99 -9.33
N ASN A 164 6.94 -18.77 -8.11
CA ASN A 164 8.35 -18.41 -7.85
C ASN A 164 8.87 -17.26 -8.73
N ARG A 165 8.07 -16.20 -8.82
CA ARG A 165 8.40 -14.98 -9.57
C ARG A 165 8.50 -13.79 -8.64
N SER A 166 9.44 -12.88 -8.94
CA SER A 166 9.56 -11.62 -8.22
C SER A 166 9.89 -10.47 -9.15
N ILE A 167 9.51 -9.27 -8.74
CA ILE A 167 9.96 -8.01 -9.32
C ILE A 167 10.45 -7.12 -8.19
N SER A 168 11.67 -6.64 -8.31
CA SER A 168 12.31 -5.78 -7.31
C SER A 168 12.59 -4.41 -7.90
N LYS A 169 12.39 -3.37 -7.10
CA LYS A 169 12.71 -1.98 -7.42
C LYS A 169 13.54 -1.37 -6.30
N SER A 170 14.64 -0.75 -6.66
CA SER A 170 15.43 0.02 -5.70
C SER A 170 14.82 1.40 -5.43
N TYR A 171 14.97 1.87 -4.20
CA TYR A 171 14.70 3.25 -3.81
C TYR A 171 15.82 3.76 -2.90
N THR A 172 16.06 5.07 -2.91
CA THR A 172 17.12 5.68 -2.11
C THR A 172 16.53 6.44 -0.94
N ILE A 173 17.05 6.23 0.26
CA ILE A 173 16.85 7.13 1.39
C ILE A 173 17.97 8.18 1.33
N SER A 174 17.59 9.42 1.08
CA SER A 174 18.51 10.51 0.78
C SER A 174 18.96 11.26 2.03
N SER A 175 18.11 11.32 3.06
CA SER A 175 18.37 12.06 4.29
C SER A 175 18.15 11.18 5.52
N ALA A 176 19.20 11.05 6.35
CA ALA A 176 19.08 10.29 7.59
C ALA A 176 18.08 10.94 8.54
N ASN A 177 17.32 10.10 9.28
CA ASN A 177 16.32 10.51 10.26
C ASN A 177 15.20 11.40 9.72
N THR A 178 14.96 11.38 8.41
CA THR A 178 13.92 12.17 7.75
C THR A 178 12.89 11.25 7.11
N TRP A 179 11.60 11.56 7.27
CA TRP A 179 10.54 10.85 6.59
C TRP A 179 10.50 11.23 5.11
N GLU A 180 10.59 10.24 4.25
CA GLU A 180 10.54 10.39 2.80
C GLU A 180 9.41 9.54 2.22
N LYS A 181 8.61 10.11 1.31
CA LYS A 181 7.62 9.34 0.54
C LYS A 181 8.29 8.71 -0.67
N LYS A 182 8.05 7.42 -0.89
CA LYS A 182 8.49 6.67 -2.07
C LYS A 182 7.28 6.15 -2.85
N THR A 183 7.42 6.11 -4.16
CA THR A 183 6.38 5.62 -5.09
C THR A 183 7.04 4.86 -6.22
#